data_72fcf25086f4a375d7e15162deab6a2a
#
_entry.id   72fcf25086f4a375d7e15162deab6a2a
#
_cell.length_a   1.000
_cell.length_b   1.000
_cell.length_c   1.000
_cell.angle_alpha   90.00
_cell.angle_beta   90.00
_cell.angle_gamma   90.00
#
_symmetry.space_group_name_H-M   'P 1'
#
loop_
_entity.id
_entity.type
_entity.pdbx_description
1 polymer ?
#
loop_
_entity_poly.entity_id
_entity_poly.type
_entity_poly.pdbx_seq_one_letter_code
_entity_poly.pdbx_strand_id
1 'polypeptide(L)'
;MIYQSHGATTVSRPRLLPWSNLDGKPCYLVGDGSGNSHLSLVADNVESVQLDMAEELLDHAADLLGGSEGEDGGKTTAHQLRFLAARLVEALHDVHRIARSRGARLPVPDGDDDDDDPADTELQTSAGQ
;
A
#
# COMPACT_ATOMS: atom_id res chain seq x y z
N MET A 1 20.26 2.62 -9.06
CA MET A 1 20.32 2.17 -8.40
C MET A 1 21.07 1.05 -8.27
N ILE A 2 21.66 0.63 -7.92
CA ILE A 2 22.43 -0.30 -7.88
C ILE A 2 22.53 -1.01 -6.81
N TYR A 3 22.78 -1.68 -6.47
CA TYR A 3 22.77 -2.29 -5.47
C TYR A 3 23.82 -3.02 -5.14
N GLN A 4 24.26 -3.48 -4.56
CA GLN A 4 25.22 -4.12 -4.25
C GLN A 4 25.26 -4.93 -3.26
N SER A 5 25.24 -5.49 -2.87
CA SER A 5 25.13 -6.28 -2.04
C SER A 5 26.07 -6.83 -1.37
N HIS A 6 26.71 -6.99 -0.93
CA HIS A 6 27.59 -7.50 -0.33
C HIS A 6 27.31 -8.07 0.82
N GLY A 7 26.98 -8.78 1.08
CA GLY A 7 26.91 -9.50 2.14
C GLY A 7 26.38 -9.04 3.20
N ALA A 8 26.07 -8.35 3.29
CA ALA A 8 25.67 -7.86 4.27
C ALA A 8 24.73 -8.16 4.94
N THR A 9 24.43 -8.43 5.22
CA THR A 9 23.71 -8.73 6.14
C THR A 9 22.53 -8.02 6.22
N THR A 10 22.34 -7.04 6.50
CA THR A 10 21.18 -6.45 6.69
C THR A 10 20.77 -5.96 5.48
N VAL A 11 20.31 -6.61 4.62
CA VAL A 11 19.88 -6.10 3.56
C VAL A 11 18.56 -5.60 3.68
N SER A 12 18.23 -4.45 3.53
CA SER A 12 16.92 -4.01 3.68
C SER A 12 16.21 -4.24 2.44
N ARG A 13 14.95 -4.47 2.49
CA ARG A 13 14.21 -4.67 1.34
C ARG A 13 14.06 -3.42 0.58
N PRO A 14 14.00 -3.44 -0.71
CA PRO A 14 13.78 -2.25 -1.48
C PRO A 14 12.43 -1.64 -1.16
N ARG A 15 12.36 -0.36 -1.11
CA ARG A 15 11.11 0.32 -0.83
C ARG A 15 10.44 0.69 -2.15
N LEU A 16 9.20 0.30 -2.32
CA LEU A 16 8.43 0.70 -3.50
C LEU A 16 8.09 2.17 -3.37
N LEU A 17 8.45 2.95 -4.35
CA LEU A 17 8.24 4.39 -4.31
C LEU A 17 6.85 4.74 -4.85
N PRO A 18 6.33 5.88 -4.48
CA PRO A 18 4.99 6.26 -4.89
C PRO A 18 4.91 6.86 -6.29
N TRP A 19 5.83 6.57 -7.13
CA TRP A 19 5.79 7.03 -8.49
C TRP A 19 6.33 5.94 -9.41
N SER A 20 6.10 6.10 -10.70
CA SER A 20 6.59 5.17 -11.69
C SER A 20 7.58 5.84 -12.59
N ASN A 21 8.34 5.08 -13.34
CA ASN A 21 9.25 5.70 -14.27
C ASN A 21 8.50 6.04 -15.54
N LEU A 22 9.20 6.52 -16.54
CA LEU A 22 8.56 6.96 -17.76
C LEU A 22 7.87 5.85 -18.52
N ASP A 23 8.28 4.64 -18.31
CA ASP A 23 7.62 3.53 -18.96
C ASP A 23 6.47 3.00 -18.14
N GLY A 24 6.13 3.63 -17.07
CA GLY A 24 5.05 3.15 -16.24
C GLY A 24 5.42 2.04 -15.31
N LYS A 25 6.70 1.75 -15.17
CA LYS A 25 7.09 0.66 -14.30
C LYS A 25 7.40 1.13 -12.92
N PRO A 26 7.24 0.28 -11.93
CA PRO A 26 7.47 0.71 -10.56
C PRO A 26 8.92 1.07 -10.30
N CYS A 27 9.12 1.98 -9.39
CA CYS A 27 10.45 2.39 -8.97
C CYS A 27 10.68 1.95 -7.55
N TYR A 28 11.88 1.53 -7.26
CA TYR A 28 12.22 1.10 -5.93
C TYR A 28 13.44 1.83 -5.41
N LEU A 29 13.47 2.06 -4.12
CA LEU A 29 14.61 2.69 -3.49
C LEU A 29 15.33 1.63 -2.68
N VAL A 30 16.62 1.50 -2.91
CA VAL A 30 17.41 0.57 -2.15
C VAL A 30 18.30 1.39 -1.26
N GLY A 31 18.30 1.13 -0.01
CA GLY A 31 19.10 1.90 0.89
C GLY A 31 19.60 1.10 2.02
N ASP A 32 20.10 1.75 3.03
CA ASP A 32 20.67 1.04 4.11
C ASP A 32 19.65 0.69 5.14
N GLY A 33 18.41 0.91 4.92
CA GLY A 33 17.41 0.55 5.89
C GLY A 33 17.13 1.60 6.92
N SER A 34 17.84 2.70 6.89
CA SER A 34 17.60 3.67 7.92
C SER A 34 16.30 4.41 7.71
N GLY A 35 15.82 4.45 6.51
CA GLY A 35 14.60 5.17 6.28
C GLY A 35 14.74 6.66 6.31
N ASN A 36 15.94 7.14 6.45
CA ASN A 36 16.13 8.55 6.55
C ASN A 36 16.74 9.19 5.35
N SER A 37 16.87 8.53 4.24
CA SER A 37 17.50 9.15 3.11
C SER A 37 16.61 10.28 2.62
N HIS A 38 17.18 11.21 1.93
CA HIS A 38 16.43 12.32 1.40
C HIS A 38 15.31 11.82 0.49
N LEU A 39 15.60 10.85 -0.35
CA LEU A 39 14.59 10.37 -1.26
C LEU A 39 13.48 9.63 -0.51
N SER A 40 13.81 8.99 0.58
CA SER A 40 12.80 8.36 1.39
C SER A 40 11.86 9.39 1.99
N LEU A 41 12.39 10.53 2.40
CA LEU A 41 11.55 11.58 2.94
C LEU A 41 10.68 12.21 1.86
N VAL A 42 11.22 12.34 0.66
CA VAL A 42 10.42 12.83 -0.45
C VAL A 42 9.29 11.86 -0.74
N ALA A 43 9.59 10.57 -0.69
CA ALA A 43 8.56 9.57 -0.93
C ALA A 43 7.46 9.65 0.12
N ASP A 44 7.85 9.84 1.39
CA ASP A 44 6.85 9.99 2.43
C ASP A 44 5.94 11.18 2.16
N ASN A 45 6.52 12.26 1.69
CA ASN A 45 5.75 13.42 1.42
C ASN A 45 4.82 13.22 0.26
N VAL A 46 5.27 12.57 -0.79
CA VAL A 46 4.41 12.31 -1.94
C VAL A 46 3.27 11.40 -1.54
N GLU A 47 3.55 10.39 -0.71
CA GLU A 47 2.49 9.51 -0.26
C GLU A 47 1.44 10.28 0.54
N SER A 48 1.89 11.20 1.37
CA SER A 48 0.96 11.98 2.15
C SER A 48 0.06 12.83 1.28
N VAL A 49 0.64 13.45 0.26
CA VAL A 49 -0.15 14.25 -0.65
C VAL A 49 -1.14 13.40 -1.43
N GLN A 50 -0.70 12.21 -1.86
CA GLN A 50 -1.59 11.34 -2.61
C GLN A 50 -2.76 10.88 -1.74
N LEU A 51 -2.50 10.62 -0.47
CA LEU A 51 -3.59 10.23 0.41
C LEU A 51 -4.57 11.36 0.65
N ASP A 52 -4.06 12.57 0.81
CA ASP A 52 -4.94 13.72 0.99
C ASP A 52 -5.78 13.96 -0.26
N MET A 53 -5.19 13.82 -1.42
CA MET A 53 -5.94 14.00 -2.65
C MET A 53 -7.01 12.93 -2.81
N ALA A 54 -6.69 11.71 -2.39
CA ALA A 54 -7.68 10.65 -2.46
C ALA A 54 -8.85 10.94 -1.52
N GLU A 55 -8.55 11.50 -0.36
CA GLU A 55 -9.61 11.81 0.57
C GLU A 55 -10.51 12.90 0.02
N GLU A 56 -9.94 13.92 -0.57
CA GLU A 56 -10.75 14.96 -1.16
C GLU A 56 -11.60 14.43 -2.30
N LEU A 57 -11.04 13.52 -3.07
CA LEU A 57 -11.77 12.95 -4.17
C LEU A 57 -12.93 12.09 -3.68
N LEU A 58 -12.73 11.38 -2.57
CA LEU A 58 -13.80 10.59 -2.00
C LEU A 58 -14.96 11.49 -1.56
N ASP A 59 -14.64 12.62 -0.94
CA ASP A 59 -15.68 13.54 -0.53
C ASP A 59 -16.43 14.07 -1.74
N HIS A 60 -15.71 14.42 -2.77
CA HIS A 60 -16.34 14.95 -3.96
C HIS A 60 -17.22 13.87 -4.61
N ALA A 61 -16.74 12.65 -4.64
CA ALA A 61 -17.51 11.57 -5.24
C ALA A 61 -18.78 11.32 -4.44
N ALA A 62 -18.67 11.37 -3.13
CA ALA A 62 -19.84 11.17 -2.30
C ALA A 62 -20.89 12.25 -2.57
N ASP A 63 -20.45 13.48 -2.69
CA ASP A 63 -21.38 14.53 -2.99
C ASP A 63 -22.02 14.34 -4.35
N LEU A 64 -21.21 14.00 -5.34
CA LEU A 64 -21.77 13.86 -6.67
C LEU A 64 -22.71 12.71 -6.77
N LEU A 65 -22.45 11.64 -6.07
CA LEU A 65 -23.29 10.48 -6.19
C LEU A 65 -24.48 10.53 -5.32
N GLY A 66 -24.38 11.24 -4.19
CA GLY A 66 -25.47 11.22 -3.37
C GLY A 66 -26.27 12.31 -3.34
N GLY A 67 -25.92 13.36 -3.60
CA GLY A 67 -26.69 14.33 -3.31
C GLY A 67 -27.53 14.82 -4.03
N SER A 68 -27.81 14.41 -4.84
CA SER A 68 -28.48 15.06 -5.54
C SER A 68 -29.74 15.36 -5.40
N GLU A 69 -30.38 14.90 -4.76
CA GLU A 69 -31.64 15.22 -4.68
C GLU A 69 -31.77 16.54 -4.45
N GLY A 70 -31.11 17.22 -4.56
CA GLY A 70 -31.25 18.44 -4.21
C GLY A 70 -31.94 19.17 -5.00
N GLU A 71 -31.91 20.25 -4.92
CA GLU A 71 -32.73 20.94 -5.56
C GLU A 71 -32.48 21.03 -6.91
N ASP A 72 -31.62 21.31 -7.42
CA ASP A 72 -31.51 21.44 -8.70
C ASP A 72 -31.60 20.22 -9.30
N GLY A 73 -31.75 19.34 -8.78
CA GLY A 73 -31.87 18.23 -9.35
C GLY A 73 -30.92 17.94 -10.27
N GLY A 74 -29.94 18.32 -10.12
CA GLY A 74 -29.05 18.14 -10.99
C GLY A 74 -28.72 16.80 -11.21
N LYS A 75 -28.96 16.14 -12.18
CA LYS A 75 -28.56 14.89 -12.26
C LYS A 75 -27.19 14.82 -12.72
N THR A 76 -26.34 14.02 -12.27
CA THR A 76 -24.99 13.83 -12.69
C THR A 76 -24.99 13.30 -14.10
N THR A 77 -24.30 13.93 -14.97
CA THR A 77 -24.27 13.49 -16.35
C THR A 77 -23.31 12.32 -16.55
N ALA A 78 -23.49 11.61 -17.64
CA ALA A 78 -22.58 10.51 -17.94
C ALA A 78 -21.15 11.00 -18.09
N HIS A 79 -20.97 12.18 -18.64
CA HIS A 79 -19.63 12.73 -18.80
C HIS A 79 -19.02 13.00 -17.44
N GLN A 80 -19.79 13.53 -16.51
CA GLN A 80 -19.28 13.77 -15.17
C GLN A 80 -18.94 12.48 -14.47
N LEU A 81 -19.77 11.47 -14.65
CA LEU A 81 -19.49 10.20 -14.00
C LEU A 81 -18.24 9.56 -14.61
N ARG A 82 -18.06 9.68 -15.91
CA ARG A 82 -16.89 9.10 -16.51
C ARG A 82 -15.62 9.83 -16.04
N PHE A 83 -15.68 11.13 -15.92
CA PHE A 83 -14.53 11.87 -15.44
C PHE A 83 -14.23 11.48 -13.99
N LEU A 84 -15.26 11.37 -13.18
CA LEU A 84 -15.08 10.99 -11.80
C LEU A 84 -14.50 9.58 -11.71
N ALA A 85 -15.00 8.66 -12.51
CA ALA A 85 -14.48 7.30 -12.46
C ALA A 85 -13.00 7.28 -12.85
N ALA A 86 -12.62 8.06 -13.84
CA ALA A 86 -11.23 8.09 -14.25
C ALA A 86 -10.33 8.61 -13.14
N ARG A 87 -10.80 9.64 -12.44
CA ARG A 87 -10.01 10.18 -11.35
C ARG A 87 -9.94 9.18 -10.18
N LEU A 88 -11.02 8.47 -9.94
CA LEU A 88 -11.02 7.49 -8.86
C LEU A 88 -10.06 6.35 -9.19
N VAL A 89 -9.97 5.96 -10.45
CA VAL A 89 -9.04 4.92 -10.83
C VAL A 89 -7.61 5.37 -10.55
N GLU A 90 -7.28 6.61 -10.89
CA GLU A 90 -5.94 7.11 -10.65
C GLU A 90 -5.64 7.15 -9.16
N ALA A 91 -6.57 7.63 -8.38
CA ALA A 91 -6.35 7.74 -6.95
C ALA A 91 -6.24 6.36 -6.32
N LEU A 92 -7.01 5.42 -6.79
CA LEU A 92 -6.96 4.09 -6.23
C LEU A 92 -5.64 3.40 -6.58
N HIS A 93 -5.10 3.65 -7.76
CA HIS A 93 -3.79 3.13 -8.09
C HIS A 93 -2.74 3.68 -7.12
N ASP A 94 -2.82 4.97 -6.81
CA ASP A 94 -1.86 5.57 -5.90
C ASP A 94 -2.00 4.97 -4.50
N VAL A 95 -3.21 4.88 -4.02
CA VAL A 95 -3.45 4.36 -2.68
C VAL A 95 -3.03 2.90 -2.60
N HIS A 96 -3.32 2.13 -3.64
CA HIS A 96 -2.95 0.73 -3.66
C HIS A 96 -1.43 0.58 -3.61
N ARG A 97 -0.72 1.42 -4.35
CA ARG A 97 0.73 1.37 -4.34
C ARG A 97 1.28 1.71 -2.96
N ILE A 98 0.70 2.70 -2.30
CA ILE A 98 1.12 3.07 -0.95
C ILE A 98 0.87 1.91 0.00
N ALA A 99 -0.29 1.29 -0.12
CA ALA A 99 -0.62 0.20 0.78
C ALA A 99 0.36 -0.96 0.59
N ARG A 100 0.68 -1.28 -0.66
CA ARG A 100 1.63 -2.35 -0.90
C ARG A 100 3.01 -1.99 -0.37
N SER A 101 3.40 -0.75 -0.54
CA SER A 101 4.71 -0.31 -0.08
C SER A 101 4.80 -0.41 1.43
N ARG A 102 3.78 0.05 2.11
CA ARG A 102 3.81 0.03 3.56
C ARG A 102 3.70 -1.38 4.11
N GLY A 103 2.89 -2.20 3.47
CA GLY A 103 2.79 -3.59 3.91
C GLY A 103 4.09 -4.32 3.78
N ALA A 104 4.83 -4.06 2.73
CA ALA A 104 6.11 -4.74 2.55
C ALA A 104 7.15 -4.27 3.55
N ARG A 105 6.97 -3.10 4.13
CA ARG A 105 7.92 -2.61 5.10
C ARG A 105 7.58 -3.00 6.53
N LEU A 106 6.44 -3.60 6.76
CA LEU A 106 6.11 -4.01 8.10
C LEU A 106 6.91 -5.24 8.48
N PRO A 107 7.30 -5.35 9.72
CA PRO A 107 8.04 -6.52 10.13
C PRO A 107 7.16 -7.73 10.02
N VAL A 108 7.72 -8.81 9.61
CA VAL A 108 7.01 -10.02 9.55
C VAL A 108 7.03 -10.63 10.88
N PRO A 109 5.98 -10.98 11.46
CA PRO A 109 5.98 -11.56 12.76
C PRO A 109 6.74 -12.84 12.66
N ASP A 110 7.52 -13.13 13.62
CA ASP A 110 8.22 -14.28 13.60
C ASP A 110 7.30 -15.32 13.79
N GLY A 111 7.16 -16.12 13.07
CA GLY A 111 6.21 -17.03 13.20
C GLY A 111 6.49 -17.86 14.25
N ASP A 112 6.00 -17.97 15.09
CA ASP A 112 6.28 -18.72 16.08
C ASP A 112 5.98 -19.96 15.73
N ASP A 113 6.47 -20.51 15.17
CA ASP A 113 6.27 -21.69 14.79
C ASP A 113 6.11 -22.52 15.79
N ASP A 114 6.05 -22.48 16.48
CA ASP A 114 5.82 -23.22 17.47
C ASP A 114 5.24 -24.29 17.18
N ASP A 115 4.97 -24.59 16.71
CA ASP A 115 4.48 -25.52 16.41
C ASP A 115 4.64 -26.47 17.08
N ASP A 116 4.99 -26.72 17.43
CA ASP A 116 5.11 -27.55 17.98
C ASP A 116 4.61 -28.53 18.05
N ASP A 117 4.34 -28.88 18.04
CA ASP A 117 3.94 -29.71 18.16
C ASP A 117 3.46 -30.47 18.64
N PRO A 118 3.31 -30.92 18.77
CA PRO A 118 2.78 -31.51 19.19
C PRO A 118 2.68 -32.59 19.33
N ALA A 119 2.83 -32.90 19.14
CA ALA A 119 2.76 -33.78 19.23
C ALA A 119 2.72 -34.49 19.97
N ASP A 120 3.03 -34.30 20.20
CA ASP A 120 3.08 -34.91 20.86
C ASP A 120 2.32 -35.42 21.52
N THR A 121 2.05 -35.22 21.63
CA THR A 121 1.36 -35.59 22.17
C THR A 121 0.73 -36.53 22.08
N GLU A 122 0.67 -36.71 21.78
CA GLU A 122 0.10 -37.52 21.79
C GLU A 122 0.02 -38.44 22.12
N LEU A 123 0.43 -38.54 22.22
CA LEU A 123 0.40 -39.36 22.50
C LEU A 123 0.05 -40.05 23.16
N GLN A 124 0.13 -39.70 23.32
CA GLN A 124 -0.15 -40.22 23.96
C GLN A 124 -0.82 -40.97 24.23
N THR A 125 -0.99 -40.89 24.08
CA THR A 125 -1.63 -41.48 24.33
C THR A 125 -2.00 -42.37 24.45
N SER A 126 -1.87 -42.57 24.45
CA SER A 126 -2.20 -43.35 24.62
C SER A 126 -2.38 -44.16 25.10
N ALA A 127 -2.15 -44.23 25.26
CA ALA A 127 -2.20 -44.93 25.78
C ALA A 127 -2.75 -45.61 26.32
N GLY A 128 -2.98 -45.68 26.55
CA GLY A 128 -3.44 -46.27 27.04
C GLY A 128 -3.94 -47.01 27.31
N GLN A 129 -3.82 -47.05 27.33
CA GLN A 129 -4.22 -47.73 27.60
C GLN A 129 -4.48 -48.13 27.82
#